data_716cf7e754bc0b1342a1e868fa84f7b7
#
_entry.id   716cf7e754bc0b1342a1e868fa84f7b7
#
_cell.length_a   1.000
_cell.length_b   1.000
_cell.length_c   1.000
_cell.angle_alpha   90.00
_cell.angle_beta   90.00
_cell.angle_gamma   90.00
#
_symmetry.space_group_name_H-M   'P 1'
#
loop_
_entity.id
_entity.type
_entity.pdbx_description
1 polymer ?
#
loop_
_entity_poly.entity_id
_entity_poly.type
_entity_poly.pdbx_seq_one_letter_code
_entity_poly.pdbx_strand_id
1 'polypeptide(L)'
;GYAGLISGDIMEMNGASVSRIINRGGTILYSARCDEFRTQEGQQKAANTCKLLGLDGLVAIGGDGTFRGAQDLSKFGISVVGIPGTIDNDIVCTDYTIGFDTAANTAVECIDRLRDTMQSHERCSVVEVMGHRAGYLALYVGVAVGATAVLVPEREYDFEQHVAEKIRRARL
;
A
#
# COMPACT_ATOMS: atom_id res chain seq x y z
N GLY A 1 2.65 8.45 12.56
CA GLY A 1 1.54 8.89 11.70
C GLY A 1 0.60 9.83 12.43
N TYR A 2 -0.66 9.96 11.98
CA TYR A 2 -1.61 10.93 12.55
C TYR A 2 -1.90 10.74 14.05
N ALA A 3 -1.86 9.53 14.56
CA ALA A 3 -1.99 9.29 15.99
C ALA A 3 -0.88 9.99 16.79
N GLY A 4 0.37 9.86 16.35
CA GLY A 4 1.49 10.55 16.97
C GLY A 4 1.38 12.08 16.86
N LEU A 5 0.82 12.58 15.76
CA LEU A 5 0.58 14.01 15.60
C LEU A 5 -0.48 14.54 16.57
N ILE A 6 -1.54 13.75 16.84
CA ILE A 6 -2.57 14.09 17.86
C ILE A 6 -2.00 14.07 19.26
N SER A 7 -1.23 13.05 19.61
CA SER A 7 -0.67 12.86 20.95
C SER A 7 0.58 13.69 21.23
N GLY A 8 1.18 14.31 20.19
CA GLY A 8 2.46 15.00 20.30
C GLY A 8 3.66 14.05 20.41
N ASP A 9 3.50 12.79 20.05
CA ASP A 9 4.59 11.79 20.02
C ASP A 9 5.44 12.00 18.76
N ILE A 10 6.37 12.93 18.86
CA ILE A 10 7.20 13.44 17.78
C ILE A 10 8.66 13.33 18.17
N MET A 11 9.48 12.90 17.25
CA MET A 11 10.91 12.78 17.42
C MET A 11 11.62 13.76 16.48
N GLU A 12 12.48 14.59 17.05
CA GLU A 12 13.38 15.41 16.26
C GLU A 12 14.38 14.52 15.51
N MET A 13 14.56 14.77 14.23
CA MET A 13 15.43 13.97 13.36
C MET A 13 16.53 14.81 12.74
N ASN A 14 17.68 14.20 12.59
CA ASN A 14 18.85 14.76 11.92
C ASN A 14 19.51 13.73 10.99
N GLY A 15 20.57 14.09 10.32
CA GLY A 15 21.29 13.18 9.41
C GLY A 15 21.72 11.85 10.03
N ALA A 16 22.03 11.81 11.33
CA ALA A 16 22.37 10.58 12.03
C ALA A 16 21.16 9.68 12.24
N SER A 17 19.98 10.27 12.46
CA SER A 17 18.72 9.53 12.67
C SER A 17 18.32 8.70 11.44
N VAL A 18 18.69 9.15 10.25
CA VAL A 18 18.38 8.49 8.95
C VAL A 18 19.57 7.74 8.37
N SER A 19 20.68 7.62 9.12
CA SER A 19 21.85 6.88 8.66
C SER A 19 21.55 5.37 8.62
N ARG A 20 22.08 4.66 7.60
CA ARG A 20 22.02 3.20 7.45
C ARG A 20 20.59 2.62 7.39
N ILE A 21 19.62 3.38 6.90
CA ILE A 21 18.22 2.91 6.73
C ILE A 21 17.85 2.65 5.27
N ILE A 22 18.64 3.12 4.30
CA ILE A 22 18.29 3.09 2.87
C ILE A 22 18.03 1.67 2.32
N ASN A 23 18.64 0.67 2.93
CA ASN A 23 18.50 -0.74 2.54
C ASN A 23 17.56 -1.53 3.47
N ARG A 24 16.80 -0.85 4.34
CA ARG A 24 15.79 -1.46 5.20
C ARG A 24 14.41 -1.31 4.58
N GLY A 25 13.59 -2.37 4.63
CA GLY A 25 12.18 -2.31 4.31
C GLY A 25 11.35 -1.70 5.43
N GLY A 26 10.08 -1.39 5.12
CA GLY A 26 9.16 -0.78 6.06
C GLY A 26 9.35 0.73 6.22
N THR A 27 8.94 1.26 7.36
CA THR A 27 9.08 2.68 7.69
C THR A 27 9.56 2.89 9.11
N ILE A 28 10.55 3.78 9.31
CA ILE A 28 11.01 4.21 10.64
C ILE A 28 10.01 5.16 11.32
N LEU A 29 9.08 5.73 10.54
CA LEU A 29 8.07 6.65 11.04
C LEU A 29 6.86 5.92 11.64
N TYR A 30 6.82 4.62 11.50
CA TYR A 30 5.68 3.76 11.83
C TYR A 30 4.40 4.18 11.11
N SER A 31 3.39 3.34 11.18
CA SER A 31 2.10 3.58 10.54
C SER A 31 1.02 2.83 11.29
N ALA A 32 -0.11 3.49 11.51
CA ALA A 32 -1.29 2.90 12.12
C ALA A 32 -2.57 3.59 11.62
N ARG A 33 -3.67 2.87 11.62
CA ARG A 33 -4.99 3.49 11.46
C ARG A 33 -5.28 4.36 12.67
N CYS A 34 -5.86 5.54 12.44
CA CYS A 34 -6.20 6.50 13.48
C CYS A 34 -7.64 6.97 13.28
N ASP A 35 -8.58 6.33 13.97
CA ASP A 35 -9.99 6.67 13.83
C ASP A 35 -10.32 8.03 14.46
N GLU A 36 -9.60 8.44 15.51
CA GLU A 36 -9.72 9.77 16.11
C GLU A 36 -9.45 10.87 15.07
N PHE A 37 -8.49 10.68 14.17
CA PHE A 37 -8.17 11.65 13.12
C PHE A 37 -9.27 11.82 12.06
N ARG A 38 -10.24 10.91 12.00
CA ARG A 38 -11.42 11.05 11.12
C ARG A 38 -12.42 12.06 11.65
N THR A 39 -12.28 12.46 12.90
CA THR A 39 -13.14 13.46 13.55
C THR A 39 -12.53 14.86 13.39
N GLN A 40 -13.40 15.88 13.31
CA GLN A 40 -12.95 17.26 13.26
C GLN A 40 -12.14 17.65 14.50
N GLU A 41 -12.48 17.10 15.65
CA GLU A 41 -11.75 17.33 16.91
C GLU A 41 -10.32 16.78 16.83
N GLY A 42 -10.15 15.54 16.35
CA GLY A 42 -8.83 14.93 16.18
C GLY A 42 -7.97 15.68 15.16
N GLN A 43 -8.56 16.13 14.06
CA GLN A 43 -7.87 16.96 13.05
C GLN A 43 -7.45 18.31 13.64
N GLN A 44 -8.30 18.95 14.45
CA GLN A 44 -7.97 20.20 15.12
C GLN A 44 -6.84 20.02 16.15
N LYS A 45 -6.83 18.90 16.92
CA LYS A 45 -5.73 18.57 17.84
C LYS A 45 -4.42 18.44 17.09
N ALA A 46 -4.41 17.68 15.99
CA ALA A 46 -3.23 17.50 15.14
C ALA A 46 -2.73 18.82 14.55
N ALA A 47 -3.63 19.66 14.04
CA ALA A 47 -3.29 20.97 13.52
C ALA A 47 -2.72 21.90 14.60
N ASN A 48 -3.26 21.85 15.82
CA ASN A 48 -2.73 22.60 16.95
C ASN A 48 -1.32 22.15 17.32
N THR A 49 -1.05 20.85 17.30
CA THR A 49 0.30 20.30 17.50
C THR A 49 1.28 20.84 16.46
N CYS A 50 0.91 20.83 15.16
CA CYS A 50 1.73 21.42 14.11
C CYS A 50 2.07 22.89 14.38
N LYS A 51 1.07 23.68 14.77
CA LYS A 51 1.24 25.12 15.06
C LYS A 51 2.09 25.34 16.32
N LEU A 52 1.88 24.56 17.37
CA LEU A 52 2.64 24.65 18.61
C LEU A 52 4.14 24.36 18.40
N LEU A 53 4.43 23.41 17.51
CA LEU A 53 5.80 23.05 17.16
C LEU A 53 6.42 23.98 16.11
N GLY A 54 5.65 24.94 15.59
CA GLY A 54 6.14 25.89 14.57
C GLY A 54 6.51 25.20 13.25
N LEU A 55 5.78 24.16 12.86
CA LEU A 55 6.08 23.46 11.61
C LEU A 55 5.72 24.33 10.40
N ASP A 56 6.66 24.52 9.48
CA ASP A 56 6.46 25.22 8.21
C ASP A 56 5.60 24.44 7.24
N GLY A 57 5.64 23.10 7.32
CA GLY A 57 4.88 22.20 6.48
C GLY A 57 5.03 20.75 6.91
N LEU A 58 4.23 19.89 6.30
CA LEU A 58 4.19 18.46 6.56
C LEU A 58 4.38 17.68 5.28
N VAL A 59 5.28 16.69 5.28
CA VAL A 59 5.40 15.70 4.23
C VAL A 59 4.66 14.43 4.66
N ALA A 60 3.57 14.11 3.95
CA ALA A 60 2.75 12.96 4.22
C ALA A 60 3.09 11.81 3.26
N ILE A 61 3.70 10.73 3.78
CA ILE A 61 4.10 9.57 3.00
C ILE A 61 3.13 8.43 3.27
N GLY A 62 2.44 7.94 2.24
CA GLY A 62 1.47 6.85 2.41
C GLY A 62 0.51 6.71 1.23
N GLY A 63 -0.59 6.01 1.46
CA GLY A 63 -1.63 5.74 0.48
C GLY A 63 -2.81 6.71 0.56
N ASP A 64 -3.93 6.34 -0.04
CA ASP A 64 -5.16 7.14 -0.17
C ASP A 64 -5.65 7.71 1.18
N GLY A 65 -5.71 6.90 2.24
CA GLY A 65 -6.11 7.36 3.57
C GLY A 65 -5.19 8.45 4.13
N THR A 66 -3.89 8.34 3.90
CA THR A 66 -2.91 9.35 4.31
C THR A 66 -3.13 10.66 3.55
N PHE A 67 -3.41 10.60 2.26
CA PHE A 67 -3.64 11.79 1.44
C PHE A 67 -4.94 12.49 1.77
N ARG A 68 -6.01 11.75 2.07
CA ARG A 68 -7.27 12.33 2.58
C ARG A 68 -7.04 13.08 3.89
N GLY A 69 -6.29 12.47 4.80
CA GLY A 69 -5.92 13.12 6.05
C GLY A 69 -5.05 14.37 5.86
N ALA A 70 -4.13 14.34 4.91
CA ALA A 70 -3.31 15.48 4.52
C ALA A 70 -4.17 16.64 3.98
N GLN A 71 -5.14 16.31 3.13
CA GLN A 71 -6.12 17.28 2.61
C GLN A 71 -6.96 17.89 3.75
N ASP A 72 -7.35 17.07 4.74
CA ASP A 72 -8.08 17.60 5.90
C ASP A 72 -7.22 18.56 6.72
N LEU A 73 -5.94 18.25 6.97
CA LEU A 73 -5.02 19.17 7.65
C LEU A 73 -4.80 20.48 6.89
N SER A 74 -4.81 20.45 5.57
CA SER A 74 -4.65 21.67 4.77
C SER A 74 -5.78 22.66 4.99
N LYS A 75 -6.99 22.20 5.32
CA LYS A 75 -8.14 23.06 5.69
C LYS A 75 -7.90 23.88 6.98
N PHE A 76 -7.00 23.41 7.83
CA PHE A 76 -6.57 24.11 9.06
C PHE A 76 -5.35 25.01 8.85
N GLY A 77 -4.95 25.22 7.58
CA GLY A 77 -3.84 26.10 7.22
C GLY A 77 -2.46 25.47 7.34
N ILE A 78 -2.37 24.14 7.40
CA ILE A 78 -1.09 23.42 7.39
C ILE A 78 -0.71 23.11 5.94
N SER A 79 0.46 23.57 5.49
CA SER A 79 1.00 23.23 4.19
C SER A 79 1.39 21.75 4.15
N VAL A 80 0.85 20.98 3.18
CA VAL A 80 1.14 19.55 3.10
C VAL A 80 1.59 19.15 1.69
N VAL A 81 2.61 18.30 1.61
CA VAL A 81 3.06 17.63 0.38
C VAL A 81 2.90 16.12 0.56
N GLY A 82 2.26 15.46 -0.40
CA GLY A 82 2.05 14.02 -0.39
C GLY A 82 3.11 13.26 -1.18
N ILE A 83 3.61 12.16 -0.64
CA ILE A 83 4.46 11.20 -1.34
C ILE A 83 3.73 9.85 -1.39
N PRO A 84 3.43 9.29 -2.59
CA PRO A 84 2.65 8.06 -2.71
C PRO A 84 3.49 6.82 -2.34
N GLY A 85 3.38 6.40 -1.08
CA GLY A 85 4.06 5.23 -0.51
C GLY A 85 3.05 4.14 -0.17
N THR A 86 2.70 3.31 -1.14
CA THR A 86 1.78 2.18 -0.99
C THR A 86 2.08 1.11 -2.03
N ILE A 87 1.78 -0.15 -1.72
CA ILE A 87 1.90 -1.27 -2.66
C ILE A 87 0.68 -1.43 -3.56
N ASP A 88 -0.42 -0.73 -3.30
CA ASP A 88 -1.70 -0.93 -3.97
C ASP A 88 -1.77 -0.29 -5.36
N ASN A 89 -0.91 0.69 -5.62
CA ASN A 89 -0.85 1.49 -6.86
C ASN A 89 -2.20 2.13 -7.24
N ASP A 90 -2.99 2.50 -6.23
CA ASP A 90 -4.36 3.02 -6.35
C ASP A 90 -4.46 4.55 -6.20
N ILE A 91 -3.33 5.26 -6.32
CA ILE A 91 -3.27 6.73 -6.22
C ILE A 91 -3.36 7.36 -7.61
N VAL A 92 -4.37 8.17 -7.81
CA VAL A 92 -4.54 8.97 -9.04
C VAL A 92 -3.40 10.00 -9.15
N CYS A 93 -2.96 10.29 -10.36
CA CYS A 93 -1.88 11.24 -10.69
C CYS A 93 -0.45 10.72 -10.48
N THR A 94 -0.28 9.43 -10.27
CA THR A 94 1.05 8.79 -10.36
C THR A 94 0.95 7.49 -11.16
N ASP A 95 1.95 7.18 -11.95
CA ASP A 95 2.02 5.93 -12.71
C ASP A 95 2.40 4.76 -11.79
N TYR A 96 3.29 5.03 -10.83
CA TYR A 96 3.75 4.05 -9.86
C TYR A 96 3.80 4.63 -8.46
N THR A 97 3.34 3.85 -7.48
CA THR A 97 3.51 4.17 -6.07
C THR A 97 4.77 3.51 -5.52
N ILE A 98 5.41 4.17 -4.55
CA ILE A 98 6.63 3.66 -3.91
C ILE A 98 6.26 2.39 -3.13
N GLY A 99 6.88 1.27 -3.51
CA GLY A 99 6.64 -0.04 -2.92
C GLY A 99 5.89 -1.02 -3.83
N PHE A 100 5.19 -0.56 -4.87
CA PHE A 100 4.46 -1.42 -5.78
C PHE A 100 5.37 -2.44 -6.49
N ASP A 101 6.45 -1.99 -7.14
CA ASP A 101 7.40 -2.87 -7.82
C ASP A 101 8.06 -3.86 -6.85
N THR A 102 8.42 -3.40 -5.65
CA THR A 102 9.00 -4.28 -4.62
C THR A 102 8.01 -5.38 -4.23
N ALA A 103 6.75 -5.03 -4.02
CA ALA A 103 5.70 -6.01 -3.67
C ALA A 103 5.44 -6.98 -4.83
N ALA A 104 5.39 -6.48 -6.08
CA ALA A 104 5.21 -7.30 -7.26
C ALA A 104 6.35 -8.31 -7.42
N ASN A 105 7.61 -7.88 -7.34
CA ASN A 105 8.76 -8.77 -7.43
C ASN A 105 8.79 -9.81 -6.30
N THR A 106 8.47 -9.42 -5.06
CA THR A 106 8.37 -10.34 -3.92
C THR A 106 7.30 -11.39 -4.17
N ALA A 107 6.13 -11.00 -4.66
CA ALA A 107 5.04 -11.93 -4.96
C ALA A 107 5.41 -12.90 -6.09
N VAL A 108 6.04 -12.42 -7.16
CA VAL A 108 6.56 -13.26 -8.25
C VAL A 108 7.55 -14.29 -7.73
N GLU A 109 8.54 -13.87 -6.96
CA GLU A 109 9.53 -14.78 -6.37
C GLU A 109 8.89 -15.85 -5.47
N CYS A 110 7.94 -15.47 -4.64
CA CYS A 110 7.21 -16.40 -3.79
C CYS A 110 6.40 -17.43 -4.61
N ILE A 111 5.73 -16.99 -5.68
CA ILE A 111 4.94 -17.85 -6.54
C ILE A 111 5.84 -18.81 -7.32
N ASP A 112 6.97 -18.35 -7.84
CA ASP A 112 7.91 -19.20 -8.56
C ASP A 112 8.46 -20.31 -7.67
N ARG A 113 8.77 -20.01 -6.42
CA ARG A 113 9.19 -21.05 -5.43
C ARG A 113 8.09 -22.07 -5.12
N LEU A 114 6.81 -21.66 -5.14
CA LEU A 114 5.68 -22.56 -4.96
C LEU A 114 5.43 -23.43 -6.20
N ARG A 115 5.70 -22.90 -7.39
CA ARG A 115 5.43 -23.55 -8.68
C ARG A 115 6.11 -24.91 -8.81
N ASP A 116 7.38 -25.00 -8.44
CA ASP A 116 8.15 -26.24 -8.57
C ASP A 116 7.50 -27.40 -7.81
N THR A 117 7.05 -27.12 -6.59
CA THR A 117 6.38 -28.11 -5.76
C THR A 117 4.97 -28.42 -6.28
N MET A 118 4.25 -27.43 -6.75
CA MET A 118 2.90 -27.61 -7.28
C MET A 118 2.90 -28.48 -8.54
N GLN A 119 3.82 -28.21 -9.45
CA GLN A 119 3.94 -28.94 -10.71
C GLN A 119 4.28 -30.41 -10.46
N SER A 120 5.20 -30.71 -9.54
CA SER A 120 5.59 -32.07 -9.22
C SER A 120 4.47 -32.90 -8.54
N HIS A 121 3.46 -32.25 -7.97
CA HIS A 121 2.32 -32.90 -7.31
C HIS A 121 1.00 -32.73 -8.09
N GLU A 122 1.03 -32.21 -9.31
CA GLU A 122 -0.16 -31.93 -10.13
C GLU A 122 -1.24 -31.11 -9.38
N ARG A 123 -0.80 -30.11 -8.60
CA ARG A 123 -1.69 -29.28 -7.78
C ARG A 123 -1.97 -27.94 -8.46
N CYS A 124 -3.16 -27.40 -8.21
CA CYS A 124 -3.51 -26.04 -8.48
C CYS A 124 -3.42 -25.21 -7.19
N SER A 125 -2.74 -24.07 -7.25
CA SER A 125 -2.71 -23.14 -6.12
C SER A 125 -3.53 -21.91 -6.42
N VAL A 126 -4.19 -21.41 -5.39
CA VAL A 126 -4.83 -20.10 -5.37
C VAL A 126 -3.95 -19.20 -4.50
N VAL A 127 -3.48 -18.11 -5.10
CA VAL A 127 -2.63 -17.14 -4.41
C VAL A 127 -3.40 -15.84 -4.28
N GLU A 128 -3.57 -15.39 -3.06
CA GLU A 128 -4.13 -14.08 -2.76
C GLU A 128 -3.01 -13.09 -2.54
N VAL A 129 -3.12 -11.91 -3.17
CA VAL A 129 -2.23 -10.78 -2.97
C VAL A 129 -3.00 -9.59 -2.43
N MET A 130 -2.33 -8.68 -1.76
CA MET A 130 -2.91 -7.42 -1.32
C MET A 130 -3.23 -6.53 -2.52
N GLY A 131 -3.86 -5.41 -2.30
CA GLY A 131 -4.21 -4.44 -3.36
C GLY A 131 -5.36 -3.52 -2.93
N HIS A 132 -5.82 -3.63 -1.68
CA HIS A 132 -6.95 -2.86 -1.15
C HIS A 132 -8.22 -3.09 -2.00
N ARG A 133 -8.62 -2.10 -2.80
CA ARG A 133 -9.77 -2.20 -3.71
C ARG A 133 -9.37 -2.20 -5.18
N ALA A 134 -8.07 -2.30 -5.45
CA ALA A 134 -7.49 -2.27 -6.78
C ALA A 134 -6.78 -3.60 -7.11
N GLY A 135 -6.98 -4.07 -8.31
CA GLY A 135 -6.42 -5.32 -8.81
C GLY A 135 -5.05 -5.17 -9.49
N TYR A 136 -4.39 -4.01 -9.37
CA TYR A 136 -3.11 -3.76 -10.05
C TYR A 136 -2.05 -4.80 -9.71
N LEU A 137 -1.86 -5.06 -8.41
CA LEU A 137 -0.85 -6.02 -7.95
C LEU A 137 -1.18 -7.43 -8.43
N ALA A 138 -2.43 -7.87 -8.29
CA ALA A 138 -2.89 -9.17 -8.74
C ALA A 138 -2.73 -9.35 -10.26
N LEU A 139 -3.07 -8.33 -11.03
CA LEU A 139 -2.96 -8.36 -12.49
C LEU A 139 -1.50 -8.41 -12.93
N TYR A 140 -0.67 -7.53 -12.37
CA TYR A 140 0.75 -7.43 -12.73
C TYR A 140 1.49 -8.72 -12.42
N VAL A 141 1.34 -9.22 -11.20
CA VAL A 141 1.95 -10.48 -10.75
C VAL A 141 1.38 -11.67 -11.54
N GLY A 142 0.07 -11.75 -11.70
CA GLY A 142 -0.58 -12.84 -12.41
C GLY A 142 -0.14 -12.96 -13.87
N VAL A 143 0.06 -11.85 -14.56
CA VAL A 143 0.62 -11.83 -15.93
C VAL A 143 2.08 -12.25 -15.90
N ALA A 144 2.88 -11.71 -14.99
CA ALA A 144 4.31 -12.00 -14.91
C ALA A 144 4.59 -13.49 -14.65
N VAL A 145 3.80 -14.13 -13.81
CA VAL A 145 3.96 -15.57 -13.51
C VAL A 145 3.21 -16.49 -14.46
N GLY A 146 2.47 -15.96 -15.45
CA GLY A 146 1.66 -16.75 -16.37
C GLY A 146 0.53 -17.52 -15.64
N ALA A 147 -0.18 -16.87 -14.75
CA ALA A 147 -1.29 -17.48 -14.03
C ALA A 147 -2.42 -17.90 -14.98
N THR A 148 -3.01 -19.08 -14.76
CA THR A 148 -4.12 -19.62 -15.57
C THR A 148 -5.35 -18.71 -15.54
N ALA A 149 -5.60 -18.07 -14.40
CA ALA A 149 -6.64 -17.06 -14.23
C ALA A 149 -6.17 -15.98 -13.24
N VAL A 150 -6.55 -14.74 -13.51
CA VAL A 150 -6.34 -13.60 -12.62
C VAL A 150 -7.70 -12.97 -12.35
N LEU A 151 -8.05 -12.84 -11.07
CA LEU A 151 -9.29 -12.24 -10.62
C LEU A 151 -8.98 -10.88 -10.00
N VAL A 152 -9.65 -9.85 -10.48
CA VAL A 152 -9.46 -8.47 -10.03
C VAL A 152 -10.81 -7.85 -9.66
N PRO A 153 -10.89 -6.97 -8.65
CA PRO A 153 -12.15 -6.40 -8.19
C PRO A 153 -12.85 -5.51 -9.22
N GLU A 154 -12.12 -5.01 -10.22
CA GLU A 154 -12.65 -4.14 -11.29
C GLU A 154 -13.48 -4.87 -12.34
N ARG A 155 -13.48 -6.20 -12.33
CA ARG A 155 -14.21 -7.02 -13.28
C ARG A 155 -15.11 -8.01 -12.59
N GLU A 156 -16.34 -8.09 -13.05
CA GLU A 156 -17.20 -9.21 -12.74
C GLU A 156 -16.69 -10.48 -13.43
N TYR A 157 -16.79 -11.59 -12.76
CA TYR A 157 -16.37 -12.88 -13.33
C TYR A 157 -17.41 -13.97 -13.04
N ASP A 158 -17.61 -14.81 -14.03
CA ASP A 158 -18.30 -16.08 -13.87
C ASP A 158 -17.26 -17.15 -13.50
N PHE A 159 -17.46 -17.80 -12.35
CA PHE A 159 -16.49 -18.76 -11.83
C PHE A 159 -16.30 -19.94 -12.79
N GLU A 160 -17.37 -20.44 -13.39
CA GLU A 160 -17.30 -21.59 -14.29
C GLU A 160 -16.51 -21.27 -15.55
N GLN A 161 -16.83 -20.18 -16.22
CA GLN A 161 -16.19 -19.79 -17.49
C GLN A 161 -14.76 -19.25 -17.30
N HIS A 162 -14.55 -18.41 -16.30
CA HIS A 162 -13.31 -17.67 -16.15
C HIS A 162 -12.25 -18.42 -15.32
N VAL A 163 -12.66 -19.40 -14.52
CA VAL A 163 -11.77 -20.15 -13.64
C VAL A 163 -11.81 -21.65 -13.94
N ALA A 164 -12.97 -22.30 -13.74
CA ALA A 164 -13.07 -23.74 -13.77
C ALA A 164 -12.74 -24.34 -15.16
N GLU A 165 -13.28 -23.75 -16.22
CA GLU A 165 -12.96 -24.19 -17.60
C GLU A 165 -11.48 -24.00 -17.94
N LYS A 166 -10.86 -22.91 -17.53
CA LYS A 166 -9.44 -22.66 -17.77
C LYS A 166 -8.56 -23.68 -17.05
N ILE A 167 -8.90 -24.02 -15.80
CA ILE A 167 -8.18 -25.05 -15.03
C ILE A 167 -8.32 -26.41 -15.71
N ARG A 168 -9.52 -26.78 -16.18
CA ARG A 168 -9.72 -28.06 -16.91
C ARG A 168 -8.90 -28.12 -18.19
N ARG A 169 -8.84 -27.03 -18.95
CA ARG A 169 -8.02 -26.95 -20.18
C ARG A 169 -6.52 -26.98 -19.92
N ALA A 170 -6.06 -26.43 -18.79
CA ALA A 170 -4.65 -26.44 -18.44
C ALA A 170 -4.13 -27.80 -18.00
N ARG A 171 -5.03 -28.76 -17.68
CA ARG A 171 -4.69 -30.15 -17.31
C ARG A 171 -4.63 -31.12 -18.50
N LEU A 172 -4.96 -30.68 -19.69
CA LEU A 172 -4.86 -31.44 -20.92
C LEU A 172 -3.55 -31.15 -21.64
#